data_1cc2bf4a2ee691e947e822e62e2a8226
#
_entry.id   1cc2bf4a2ee691e947e822e62e2a8226
#
_cell.length_a   1.000
_cell.length_b   1.000
_cell.length_c   1.000
_cell.angle_alpha   90.00
_cell.angle_beta   90.00
_cell.angle_gamma   90.00
#
_symmetry.space_group_name_H-M   'P 1'
#
loop_
_entity.id
_entity.type
_entity.pdbx_description
1 polymer ?
#
loop_
_entity_poly.entity_id
_entity_poly.type
_entity_poly.pdbx_seq_one_letter_code
_entity_poly.pdbx_strand_id
1 'polypeptide(L)'
;MKKIILSLALFSVCSVNAQYITNGGFESWANQIIFQTPNNWFTFNQFAVGSTPTPVAKVTDAHSGSFAAKISSTIVSFGGSNDTIQGGMLYGDFDIIGGGNPGAPFQHRPDSIVGYYKSNFVGGDSAAIVVALQKFDAASSGSIGIGFCNGLITQNTATYKRFSFPIDYEPTTTAMPDTLILAVSVGGQTFNLASTITVDDIQFVYNTAGVDEIVNSLFKFYPNPANDIVVIESINEDEITIYNAVGQIVQTVQIIPAVKAEVNCSQLEDGIYFLKGMNGYSEKLVVKH
;
A
#
# COMPACT_ATOMS: atom_id res chain seq x y z
N MET A 1 45.93 -36.30 -17.16
CA MET A 1 45.08 -35.14 -17.50
C MET A 1 43.71 -35.30 -16.81
N LYS A 2 43.49 -34.56 -15.70
CA LYS A 2 42.21 -34.60 -14.95
C LYS A 2 41.26 -33.58 -15.59
N LYS A 3 40.15 -34.07 -16.13
CA LYS A 3 39.07 -33.19 -16.65
C LYS A 3 38.26 -32.65 -15.46
N ILE A 4 38.28 -31.33 -15.23
CA ILE A 4 37.43 -30.63 -14.29
C ILE A 4 36.12 -30.36 -15.05
N ILE A 5 35.02 -31.01 -14.64
CA ILE A 5 33.70 -30.72 -15.11
C ILE A 5 33.17 -29.56 -14.23
N LEU A 6 33.09 -28.34 -14.80
CA LEU A 6 32.47 -27.18 -14.18
C LEU A 6 30.96 -27.30 -14.36
N SER A 7 30.28 -27.71 -13.30
CA SER A 7 28.82 -27.74 -13.26
C SER A 7 28.28 -26.30 -13.08
N LEU A 8 27.73 -25.73 -14.14
CA LEU A 8 27.05 -24.44 -14.12
C LEU A 8 25.66 -24.65 -13.53
N ALA A 9 25.49 -24.36 -12.25
CA ALA A 9 24.17 -24.33 -11.62
C ALA A 9 23.41 -23.11 -12.13
N LEU A 10 22.41 -23.35 -13.00
CA LEU A 10 21.45 -22.32 -13.41
C LEU A 10 20.52 -22.04 -12.23
N PHE A 11 20.77 -20.96 -11.49
CA PHE A 11 19.79 -20.42 -10.57
C PHE A 11 18.68 -19.78 -11.39
N SER A 12 17.56 -20.47 -11.52
CA SER A 12 16.30 -19.87 -11.98
C SER A 12 15.81 -18.92 -10.89
N VAL A 13 16.03 -17.63 -11.07
CA VAL A 13 15.39 -16.60 -10.27
C VAL A 13 13.91 -16.62 -10.66
N CYS A 14 13.10 -17.25 -9.84
CA CYS A 14 11.64 -17.15 -9.94
C CYS A 14 11.27 -15.73 -9.55
N SER A 15 11.14 -14.83 -10.52
CA SER A 15 10.58 -13.50 -10.31
C SER A 15 9.11 -13.69 -9.93
N VAL A 16 8.78 -13.57 -8.65
CA VAL A 16 7.38 -13.41 -8.22
C VAL A 16 6.96 -12.05 -8.73
N ASN A 17 6.27 -12.02 -9.86
CA ASN A 17 5.64 -10.80 -10.37
C ASN A 17 4.43 -10.50 -9.48
N ALA A 18 4.63 -9.75 -8.39
CA ALA A 18 3.52 -9.12 -7.70
C ALA A 18 2.86 -8.17 -8.70
N GLN A 19 1.57 -8.33 -8.95
CA GLN A 19 0.85 -7.40 -9.82
C GLN A 19 0.62 -6.11 -9.04
N TYR A 20 1.31 -5.05 -9.45
CA TYR A 20 1.18 -3.72 -8.86
C TYR A 20 -0.08 -3.04 -9.38
N ILE A 21 -0.67 -2.15 -8.55
CA ILE A 21 -1.66 -1.20 -9.03
C ILE A 21 -0.93 -0.17 -9.90
N THR A 22 -1.12 -0.27 -11.21
CA THR A 22 -0.49 0.65 -12.16
C THR A 22 -0.95 2.07 -11.88
N ASN A 23 -0.01 3.00 -11.75
CA ASN A 23 -0.29 4.40 -11.43
C ASN A 23 -1.06 4.59 -10.09
N GLY A 24 -0.76 3.76 -9.08
CA GLY A 24 -1.31 3.92 -7.73
C GLY A 24 -0.77 5.16 -6.98
N GLY A 25 0.35 5.72 -7.42
CA GLY A 25 0.90 7.00 -6.97
C GLY A 25 0.46 8.20 -7.82
N PHE A 26 -0.49 8.04 -8.73
CA PHE A 26 -1.13 9.10 -9.51
C PHE A 26 -0.19 10.06 -10.25
N GLU A 27 1.00 9.63 -10.65
CA GLU A 27 1.97 10.46 -11.36
C GLU A 27 1.64 10.67 -12.85
N SER A 28 0.85 9.78 -13.45
CA SER A 28 0.51 9.80 -14.86
C SER A 28 -0.96 10.14 -15.09
N TRP A 29 -1.23 11.21 -15.86
CA TRP A 29 -2.56 11.72 -16.13
C TRP A 29 -2.79 11.94 -17.63
N ALA A 30 -3.94 11.52 -18.11
CA ALA A 30 -4.42 11.82 -19.46
C ALA A 30 -5.26 13.11 -19.49
N ASN A 31 -5.04 13.93 -20.50
CA ASN A 31 -5.90 15.08 -20.78
C ASN A 31 -7.11 14.60 -21.60
N GLN A 32 -8.28 14.78 -21.07
CA GLN A 32 -9.53 14.72 -21.80
C GLN A 32 -9.86 16.13 -22.33
N ILE A 33 -10.91 16.29 -23.12
CA ILE A 33 -11.23 17.59 -23.74
C ILE A 33 -11.40 18.68 -22.68
N ILE A 34 -11.97 18.37 -21.53
CA ILE A 34 -12.37 19.36 -20.50
C ILE A 34 -12.00 18.99 -19.07
N PHE A 35 -11.40 17.83 -18.85
CA PHE A 35 -10.89 17.41 -17.54
C PHE A 35 -9.68 16.51 -17.70
N GLN A 36 -9.01 16.16 -16.59
CA GLN A 36 -7.93 15.18 -16.55
C GLN A 36 -8.38 13.92 -15.82
N THR A 37 -7.83 12.77 -16.20
CA THR A 37 -8.01 11.50 -15.51
C THR A 37 -6.68 10.84 -15.24
N PRO A 38 -6.46 10.20 -14.07
CA PRO A 38 -5.25 9.41 -13.88
C PRO A 38 -5.28 8.21 -14.83
N ASN A 39 -4.15 7.94 -15.47
CA ASN A 39 -4.04 6.79 -16.36
C ASN A 39 -4.31 5.49 -15.59
N ASN A 40 -4.99 4.54 -16.23
CA ASN A 40 -5.45 3.27 -15.65
C ASN A 40 -6.56 3.40 -14.59
N TRP A 41 -7.18 4.58 -14.47
CA TRP A 41 -8.31 4.79 -13.58
C TRP A 41 -9.47 5.43 -14.34
N PHE A 42 -10.62 4.81 -14.25
CA PHE A 42 -11.88 5.41 -14.65
C PHE A 42 -12.34 6.39 -13.57
N THR A 43 -12.81 7.59 -13.94
CA THR A 43 -13.27 8.60 -12.98
C THR A 43 -14.70 9.02 -13.24
N PHE A 44 -15.40 9.41 -12.20
CA PHE A 44 -16.79 9.94 -12.34
C PHE A 44 -16.82 11.35 -12.94
N ASN A 45 -15.68 11.93 -13.32
CA ASN A 45 -15.60 13.15 -14.11
C ASN A 45 -16.41 13.06 -15.42
N GLN A 46 -16.55 11.85 -15.98
CA GLN A 46 -17.32 11.63 -17.22
C GLN A 46 -18.81 11.90 -17.05
N PHE A 47 -19.34 11.77 -15.83
CA PHE A 47 -20.74 12.08 -15.52
C PHE A 47 -20.94 13.54 -15.10
N ALA A 48 -19.83 14.27 -14.85
CA ALA A 48 -19.84 15.62 -14.30
C ALA A 48 -19.12 16.63 -15.21
N VAL A 49 -19.31 16.45 -16.51
CA VAL A 49 -18.68 17.27 -17.54
C VAL A 49 -19.04 18.74 -17.36
N GLY A 50 -18.01 19.59 -17.19
CA GLY A 50 -18.19 21.05 -16.97
C GLY A 50 -18.52 21.45 -15.53
N SER A 51 -18.63 20.51 -14.59
CA SER A 51 -18.83 20.83 -13.17
C SER A 51 -17.55 21.38 -12.50
N THR A 52 -17.75 22.14 -11.44
CA THR A 52 -16.66 22.66 -10.61
C THR A 52 -17.04 22.53 -9.14
N PRO A 53 -16.29 21.79 -8.32
CA PRO A 53 -15.08 21.01 -8.70
C PRO A 53 -15.42 19.76 -9.54
N THR A 54 -14.42 19.23 -10.27
CA THR A 54 -14.54 17.90 -10.87
C THR A 54 -14.50 16.82 -9.79
N PRO A 55 -15.23 15.70 -9.93
CA PRO A 55 -15.24 14.60 -8.96
C PRO A 55 -13.87 14.06 -8.58
N VAL A 56 -12.93 14.01 -9.53
CA VAL A 56 -11.54 13.64 -9.31
C VAL A 56 -10.62 14.70 -9.93
N ALA A 57 -9.78 15.30 -9.13
CA ALA A 57 -8.87 16.36 -9.54
C ALA A 57 -7.41 15.97 -9.26
N LYS A 58 -6.53 16.32 -10.21
CA LYS A 58 -5.07 16.27 -10.05
C LYS A 58 -4.64 17.38 -9.09
N VAL A 59 -3.88 17.04 -8.06
CA VAL A 59 -3.32 18.01 -7.10
C VAL A 59 -1.81 17.80 -6.94
N THR A 60 -1.09 18.87 -6.59
CA THR A 60 0.37 18.85 -6.34
C THR A 60 0.73 18.60 -4.87
N ASP A 61 -0.26 18.58 -3.99
CA ASP A 61 -0.09 18.19 -2.59
C ASP A 61 -0.11 16.67 -2.51
N ALA A 62 1.03 16.03 -2.79
CA ALA A 62 1.24 14.58 -2.84
C ALA A 62 1.93 14.06 -1.58
N HIS A 63 1.75 12.77 -1.28
CA HIS A 63 2.52 12.07 -0.25
C HIS A 63 3.92 11.75 -0.77
N SER A 64 4.00 11.24 -1.99
CA SER A 64 5.26 11.02 -2.71
C SER A 64 5.16 11.54 -4.14
N GLY A 65 6.29 11.66 -4.82
CA GLY A 65 6.30 12.15 -6.20
C GLY A 65 5.84 13.59 -6.36
N SER A 66 5.01 13.86 -7.38
CA SER A 66 4.58 15.20 -7.77
C SER A 66 3.07 15.42 -7.69
N PHE A 67 2.28 14.37 -7.75
CA PHE A 67 0.83 14.47 -7.87
C PHE A 67 0.10 13.44 -7.02
N ALA A 68 -1.12 13.80 -6.61
CA ALA A 68 -2.08 12.91 -5.95
C ALA A 68 -3.48 13.10 -6.54
N ALA A 69 -4.41 12.20 -6.22
CA ALA A 69 -5.80 12.29 -6.63
C ALA A 69 -6.68 12.82 -5.50
N LYS A 70 -7.28 14.01 -5.71
CA LYS A 70 -8.29 14.59 -4.80
C LYS A 70 -9.69 14.25 -5.30
N ILE A 71 -10.52 13.70 -4.43
CA ILE A 71 -11.87 13.23 -4.72
C ILE A 71 -12.86 14.06 -3.93
N SER A 72 -13.92 14.54 -4.60
CA SER A 72 -15.03 15.32 -4.01
C SER A 72 -16.31 15.09 -4.78
N SER A 73 -17.46 15.15 -4.12
CA SER A 73 -18.75 15.15 -4.81
C SER A 73 -19.03 16.49 -5.43
N THR A 74 -19.84 16.54 -6.50
CA THR A 74 -20.19 17.76 -7.21
C THR A 74 -21.65 17.77 -7.62
N ILE A 75 -22.16 18.94 -7.98
CA ILE A 75 -23.49 19.10 -8.57
C ILE A 75 -23.35 19.28 -10.08
N VAL A 76 -24.20 18.59 -10.81
CA VAL A 76 -24.40 18.78 -12.25
C VAL A 76 -25.81 19.30 -12.48
N SER A 77 -25.92 20.40 -13.24
CA SER A 77 -27.18 20.96 -13.63
C SER A 77 -27.54 20.58 -15.05
N PHE A 78 -28.64 19.86 -15.25
CA PHE A 78 -29.09 19.45 -16.56
C PHE A 78 -30.61 19.65 -16.67
N GLY A 79 -31.07 20.34 -17.72
CA GLY A 79 -32.50 20.52 -17.98
C GLY A 79 -33.26 21.26 -16.87
N GLY A 80 -32.58 22.06 -16.04
CA GLY A 80 -33.20 22.76 -14.90
C GLY A 80 -33.27 21.97 -13.59
N SER A 81 -32.77 20.73 -13.57
CA SER A 81 -32.61 19.91 -12.38
C SER A 81 -31.14 19.88 -11.95
N ASN A 82 -30.90 19.75 -10.65
CA ASN A 82 -29.59 19.59 -10.06
C ASN A 82 -29.46 18.17 -9.51
N ASP A 83 -28.47 17.43 -10.03
CA ASP A 83 -28.13 16.09 -9.55
C ASP A 83 -26.77 16.11 -8.87
N THR A 84 -26.63 15.35 -7.79
CA THR A 84 -25.33 15.16 -7.12
C THR A 84 -24.61 13.97 -7.71
N ILE A 85 -23.41 14.24 -8.27
CA ILE A 85 -22.50 13.19 -8.69
C ILE A 85 -21.52 12.93 -7.54
N GLN A 86 -21.52 11.69 -7.06
CA GLN A 86 -20.57 11.24 -6.05
C GLN A 86 -19.13 11.35 -6.57
N GLY A 87 -18.21 11.81 -5.72
CA GLY A 87 -16.79 11.74 -6.01
C GLY A 87 -16.31 10.30 -5.97
N GLY A 88 -15.68 9.85 -7.06
CA GLY A 88 -15.20 8.48 -7.11
C GLY A 88 -14.38 8.14 -8.34
N MET A 89 -13.61 7.06 -8.21
CA MET A 89 -12.83 6.47 -9.28
C MET A 89 -12.73 4.94 -9.10
N LEU A 90 -12.54 4.25 -10.23
CA LEU A 90 -12.40 2.81 -10.34
C LEU A 90 -11.08 2.49 -11.02
N TYR A 91 -10.37 1.47 -10.54
CA TYR A 91 -9.16 0.99 -11.20
C TYR A 91 -9.49 0.18 -12.45
N GLY A 92 -8.78 0.44 -13.53
CA GLY A 92 -9.01 -0.16 -14.83
C GLY A 92 -9.95 0.64 -15.73
N ASP A 93 -10.25 0.07 -16.89
CA ASP A 93 -11.18 0.65 -17.85
C ASP A 93 -12.61 0.20 -17.52
N PHE A 94 -13.55 1.12 -17.66
CA PHE A 94 -14.96 0.83 -17.49
C PHE A 94 -15.73 1.32 -18.72
N ASP A 95 -16.31 0.37 -19.46
CA ASP A 95 -17.16 0.70 -20.61
C ASP A 95 -18.60 0.94 -20.16
N ILE A 96 -18.96 2.21 -20.00
CA ILE A 96 -20.31 2.63 -19.60
C ILE A 96 -21.35 2.34 -20.67
N ILE A 97 -20.94 2.36 -21.95
CA ILE A 97 -21.85 2.29 -23.10
C ILE A 97 -22.08 0.83 -23.50
N GLY A 98 -21.03 0.00 -23.43
CA GLY A 98 -21.10 -1.41 -23.79
C GLY A 98 -21.65 -2.33 -22.72
N GLY A 99 -21.96 -1.82 -21.53
CA GLY A 99 -22.51 -2.62 -20.41
C GLY A 99 -21.52 -3.65 -19.86
N GLY A 100 -20.21 -3.44 -20.06
CA GLY A 100 -19.16 -4.29 -19.51
C GLY A 100 -19.14 -4.26 -17.99
N ASN A 101 -18.79 -5.38 -17.38
CA ASN A 101 -18.58 -5.42 -15.92
C ASN A 101 -17.35 -4.58 -15.56
N PRO A 102 -17.42 -3.79 -14.47
CA PRO A 102 -16.26 -3.06 -14.00
C PRO A 102 -15.18 -4.03 -13.55
N GLY A 103 -13.91 -3.68 -13.78
CA GLY A 103 -12.78 -4.42 -13.23
C GLY A 103 -11.60 -4.52 -14.17
N ALA A 104 -10.47 -4.88 -13.61
CA ALA A 104 -9.21 -5.13 -14.32
C ALA A 104 -8.82 -6.60 -14.20
N PRO A 105 -8.14 -7.19 -15.20
CA PRO A 105 -7.57 -8.53 -15.10
C PRO A 105 -6.63 -8.63 -13.90
N PHE A 106 -6.80 -9.66 -13.05
CA PHE A 106 -6.03 -9.80 -11.84
C PHE A 106 -5.95 -11.26 -11.38
N GLN A 107 -4.73 -11.77 -11.14
CA GLN A 107 -4.49 -13.18 -10.85
C GLN A 107 -3.65 -13.38 -9.57
N HIS A 108 -3.88 -12.54 -8.55
CA HIS A 108 -3.14 -12.61 -7.29
C HIS A 108 -4.09 -12.56 -6.09
N ARG A 109 -3.60 -13.01 -4.92
CA ARG A 109 -4.31 -12.94 -3.64
C ARG A 109 -3.51 -12.08 -2.66
N PRO A 110 -3.61 -10.74 -2.72
CA PRO A 110 -2.95 -9.86 -1.76
C PRO A 110 -3.61 -9.94 -0.38
N ASP A 111 -2.84 -9.75 0.68
CA ASP A 111 -3.36 -9.78 2.05
C ASP A 111 -4.08 -8.49 2.44
N SER A 112 -3.60 -7.37 1.91
CA SER A 112 -4.19 -6.07 2.21
C SER A 112 -3.99 -5.07 1.09
N ILE A 113 -4.83 -4.02 1.09
CA ILE A 113 -4.63 -2.80 0.33
C ILE A 113 -4.14 -1.71 1.27
N VAL A 114 -3.12 -0.97 0.86
CA VAL A 114 -2.52 0.12 1.61
C VAL A 114 -2.38 1.36 0.74
N GLY A 115 -2.15 2.50 1.36
CA GLY A 115 -1.89 3.78 0.71
C GLY A 115 -1.90 4.90 1.72
N TYR A 116 -1.91 6.13 1.23
CA TYR A 116 -1.90 7.32 2.06
C TYR A 116 -3.08 8.23 1.71
N TYR A 117 -3.58 8.95 2.71
CA TYR A 117 -4.69 9.87 2.52
C TYR A 117 -4.59 11.12 3.37
N LYS A 118 -5.21 12.20 2.88
CA LYS A 118 -5.67 13.38 3.61
C LYS A 118 -7.17 13.49 3.45
N SER A 119 -7.86 14.05 4.43
CA SER A 119 -9.33 14.11 4.39
C SER A 119 -9.87 15.34 5.12
N ASN A 120 -10.97 15.84 4.60
CA ASN A 120 -11.82 16.83 5.24
C ASN A 120 -13.28 16.40 5.04
N PHE A 121 -13.83 15.68 6.01
CA PHE A 121 -15.23 15.26 5.99
C PHE A 121 -16.10 16.22 6.79
N VAL A 122 -17.26 16.54 6.27
CA VAL A 122 -18.23 17.44 6.87
C VAL A 122 -19.53 16.69 7.16
N GLY A 123 -20.14 16.97 8.31
CA GLY A 123 -21.44 16.39 8.66
C GLY A 123 -21.43 14.88 8.94
N GLY A 124 -20.30 14.31 9.37
CA GLY A 124 -20.20 12.88 9.63
C GLY A 124 -20.02 12.03 8.37
N ASP A 125 -19.64 12.65 7.27
CA ASP A 125 -19.33 11.98 6.01
C ASP A 125 -18.06 11.13 6.10
N SER A 126 -17.76 10.35 5.06
CA SER A 126 -16.65 9.39 5.03
C SER A 126 -16.19 9.11 3.61
N ALA A 127 -15.09 8.39 3.49
CA ALA A 127 -14.64 7.81 2.24
C ALA A 127 -14.53 6.30 2.36
N ALA A 128 -14.66 5.60 1.24
CA ALA A 128 -14.51 4.16 1.15
C ALA A 128 -13.43 3.78 0.13
N ILE A 129 -12.67 2.76 0.49
CA ILE A 129 -11.76 2.04 -0.41
C ILE A 129 -12.26 0.60 -0.48
N VAL A 130 -12.79 0.21 -1.62
CA VAL A 130 -13.43 -1.09 -1.83
C VAL A 130 -12.56 -1.92 -2.75
N VAL A 131 -12.26 -3.13 -2.33
CA VAL A 131 -11.62 -4.17 -3.16
C VAL A 131 -12.57 -5.35 -3.26
N ALA A 132 -12.90 -5.78 -4.48
CA ALA A 132 -13.57 -7.05 -4.72
C ALA A 132 -12.73 -7.88 -5.71
N LEU A 133 -12.30 -9.02 -5.25
CA LEU A 133 -11.62 -10.03 -6.06
C LEU A 133 -12.64 -11.06 -6.50
N GLN A 134 -12.78 -11.25 -7.79
CA GLN A 134 -13.80 -12.12 -8.38
C GLN A 134 -13.18 -13.12 -9.33
N LYS A 135 -13.92 -14.20 -9.60
CA LYS A 135 -13.62 -15.17 -10.64
C LYS A 135 -14.87 -15.45 -11.46
N PHE A 136 -14.73 -15.42 -12.77
CA PHE A 136 -15.81 -15.81 -13.65
C PHE A 136 -16.09 -17.32 -13.50
N ASP A 137 -17.35 -17.66 -13.32
CA ASP A 137 -17.83 -19.05 -13.27
C ASP A 137 -18.70 -19.35 -14.50
N ALA A 138 -18.16 -20.15 -15.38
CA ALA A 138 -18.85 -20.54 -16.61
C ALA A 138 -20.11 -21.37 -16.35
N ALA A 139 -20.22 -22.06 -15.22
CA ALA A 139 -21.37 -22.89 -14.90
C ALA A 139 -22.60 -22.05 -14.54
N SER A 140 -22.40 -20.96 -13.81
CA SER A 140 -23.46 -20.02 -13.44
C SER A 140 -23.60 -18.85 -14.43
N SER A 141 -22.69 -18.72 -15.40
CA SER A 141 -22.56 -17.54 -16.30
C SER A 141 -22.46 -16.23 -15.53
N GLY A 142 -21.83 -16.27 -14.36
CA GLY A 142 -21.68 -15.14 -13.45
C GLY A 142 -20.29 -15.06 -12.85
N SER A 143 -20.11 -14.17 -11.85
CA SER A 143 -18.87 -14.06 -11.09
C SER A 143 -19.09 -14.52 -9.66
N ILE A 144 -18.13 -15.29 -9.14
CA ILE A 144 -18.07 -15.67 -7.72
C ILE A 144 -17.09 -14.78 -6.99
N GLY A 145 -17.41 -14.39 -5.75
CA GLY A 145 -16.50 -13.65 -4.88
C GLY A 145 -15.35 -14.55 -4.41
N ILE A 146 -14.15 -14.02 -4.48
CA ILE A 146 -12.93 -14.69 -3.97
C ILE A 146 -12.42 -13.99 -2.72
N GLY A 147 -12.41 -12.66 -2.72
CA GLY A 147 -11.97 -11.84 -1.59
C GLY A 147 -12.62 -10.47 -1.63
N PHE A 148 -12.79 -9.85 -0.46
CA PHE A 148 -13.46 -8.57 -0.33
C PHE A 148 -12.84 -7.71 0.77
N CYS A 149 -12.81 -6.41 0.53
CA CYS A 149 -12.44 -5.40 1.52
C CYS A 149 -13.36 -4.18 1.34
N ASN A 150 -13.88 -3.68 2.45
CA ASN A 150 -14.58 -2.39 2.50
C ASN A 150 -13.92 -1.52 3.57
N GLY A 151 -12.83 -0.86 3.19
CA GLY A 151 -12.07 0.03 4.07
C GLY A 151 -12.74 1.37 4.21
N LEU A 152 -13.25 1.69 5.40
CA LEU A 152 -13.91 2.96 5.71
C LEU A 152 -12.95 3.95 6.38
N ILE A 153 -12.86 5.16 5.83
CA ILE A 153 -12.10 6.28 6.39
C ILE A 153 -13.09 7.34 6.87
N THR A 154 -13.12 7.56 8.20
CA THR A 154 -14.05 8.50 8.85
C THR A 154 -13.37 9.67 9.55
N GLN A 155 -12.04 9.60 9.70
CA GLN A 155 -11.26 10.60 10.43
C GLN A 155 -10.75 11.69 9.50
N ASN A 156 -10.86 12.95 9.95
CA ASN A 156 -10.23 14.08 9.28
C ASN A 156 -8.74 14.14 9.58
N THR A 157 -7.94 14.42 8.55
CA THR A 157 -6.51 14.66 8.71
C THR A 157 -5.98 15.64 7.66
N ALA A 158 -5.25 16.65 8.13
CA ALA A 158 -4.59 17.63 7.27
C ALA A 158 -3.21 17.16 6.78
N THR A 159 -2.66 16.12 7.38
CA THR A 159 -1.39 15.49 6.97
C THR A 159 -1.66 14.10 6.44
N TYR A 160 -0.81 13.61 5.55
CA TYR A 160 -0.95 12.25 5.03
C TYR A 160 -0.86 11.21 6.15
N LYS A 161 -1.86 10.35 6.22
CA LYS A 161 -1.89 9.16 7.07
C LYS A 161 -1.93 7.92 6.19
N ARG A 162 -1.23 6.88 6.63
CA ARG A 162 -1.31 5.57 6.00
C ARG A 162 -2.63 4.90 6.37
N PHE A 163 -3.32 4.33 5.39
CA PHE A 163 -4.37 3.33 5.63
C PHE A 163 -3.84 1.93 5.31
N SER A 164 -4.44 0.93 5.95
CA SER A 164 -4.16 -0.49 5.67
C SER A 164 -5.44 -1.27 5.98
N PHE A 165 -6.01 -1.88 4.96
CA PHE A 165 -7.24 -2.65 5.07
C PHE A 165 -6.98 -4.08 4.62
N PRO A 166 -7.20 -5.08 5.48
CA PRO A 166 -7.07 -6.49 5.09
C PRO A 166 -8.12 -6.86 4.06
N ILE A 167 -7.80 -7.84 3.23
CA ILE A 167 -8.74 -8.45 2.29
C ILE A 167 -9.22 -9.74 2.90
N ASP A 168 -10.52 -9.82 3.17
CA ASP A 168 -11.17 -11.02 3.69
C ASP A 168 -11.45 -11.98 2.54
N TYR A 169 -10.91 -13.17 2.62
CA TYR A 169 -11.07 -14.21 1.62
C TYR A 169 -12.16 -15.20 2.01
N GLU A 170 -12.93 -15.63 1.00
CA GLU A 170 -13.88 -16.73 1.19
C GLU A 170 -13.13 -17.99 1.65
N PRO A 171 -13.38 -18.52 2.87
CA PRO A 171 -12.57 -19.57 3.47
C PRO A 171 -12.67 -20.93 2.74
N THR A 172 -13.71 -21.10 1.95
CA THR A 172 -13.98 -22.35 1.21
C THR A 172 -13.26 -22.44 -0.12
N THR A 173 -12.60 -21.35 -0.57
CA THR A 173 -11.94 -21.32 -1.86
C THR A 173 -10.46 -20.96 -1.80
N THR A 174 -9.65 -21.75 -2.49
CA THR A 174 -8.24 -21.45 -2.79
C THR A 174 -8.07 -20.94 -4.23
N ALA A 175 -9.16 -20.69 -4.94
CA ALA A 175 -9.14 -20.25 -6.32
C ALA A 175 -8.44 -18.88 -6.47
N MET A 176 -7.69 -18.71 -7.55
CA MET A 176 -7.16 -17.40 -7.93
C MET A 176 -8.27 -16.57 -8.56
N PRO A 177 -8.38 -15.28 -8.26
CA PRO A 177 -9.27 -14.38 -8.98
C PRO A 177 -8.82 -14.24 -10.44
N ASP A 178 -9.70 -13.77 -11.31
CA ASP A 178 -9.38 -13.30 -12.64
C ASP A 178 -9.72 -11.81 -12.82
N THR A 179 -10.48 -11.24 -11.88
CA THR A 179 -10.97 -9.87 -11.95
C THR A 179 -10.77 -9.16 -10.61
N LEU A 180 -10.25 -7.94 -10.68
CA LEU A 180 -10.14 -6.96 -9.59
C LEU A 180 -11.13 -5.82 -9.84
N ILE A 181 -11.98 -5.54 -8.87
CA ILE A 181 -12.69 -4.27 -8.75
C ILE A 181 -12.05 -3.52 -7.59
N LEU A 182 -11.46 -2.35 -7.86
CA LEU A 182 -10.92 -1.45 -6.86
C LEU A 182 -11.57 -0.09 -7.06
N ALA A 183 -12.25 0.39 -6.02
CA ALA A 183 -12.94 1.67 -6.03
C ALA A 183 -12.45 2.55 -4.87
N VAL A 184 -12.35 3.84 -5.12
CA VAL A 184 -12.16 4.88 -4.11
C VAL A 184 -13.27 5.91 -4.26
N SER A 185 -14.02 6.19 -3.21
CA SER A 185 -15.12 7.15 -3.24
C SER A 185 -15.20 7.98 -1.97
N VAL A 186 -15.76 9.19 -2.10
CA VAL A 186 -16.14 10.05 -0.98
C VAL A 186 -17.67 10.20 -0.97
N GLY A 187 -18.24 10.32 0.22
CA GLY A 187 -19.69 10.35 0.41
C GLY A 187 -20.18 9.03 0.99
N GLY A 188 -20.62 9.08 2.24
CA GLY A 188 -21.26 7.98 2.94
C GLY A 188 -22.78 7.97 2.70
N GLN A 189 -23.58 7.89 3.78
CA GLN A 189 -25.03 7.91 3.69
C GLN A 189 -25.60 9.31 3.34
N THR A 190 -24.83 10.36 3.59
CA THR A 190 -25.19 11.74 3.25
C THR A 190 -24.06 12.37 2.45
N PHE A 191 -24.28 12.57 1.15
CA PHE A 191 -23.30 13.21 0.28
C PHE A 191 -23.14 14.69 0.66
N ASN A 192 -22.02 15.04 1.27
CA ASN A 192 -21.69 16.42 1.54
C ASN A 192 -20.70 16.95 0.50
N LEU A 193 -21.09 17.98 -0.24
CA LEU A 193 -20.28 18.56 -1.32
C LEU A 193 -18.96 19.18 -0.83
N ALA A 194 -18.88 19.52 0.46
CA ALA A 194 -17.66 20.04 1.07
C ALA A 194 -16.69 18.95 1.54
N SER A 195 -17.13 17.70 1.54
CA SER A 195 -16.29 16.56 1.92
C SER A 195 -15.30 16.22 0.82
N THR A 196 -14.05 15.99 1.21
CA THR A 196 -12.98 15.63 0.30
C THR A 196 -12.07 14.57 0.90
N ILE A 197 -11.52 13.72 0.04
CA ILE A 197 -10.36 12.87 0.33
C ILE A 197 -9.31 13.07 -0.76
N THR A 198 -8.04 13.13 -0.37
CA THR A 198 -6.90 13.05 -1.29
C THR A 198 -6.20 11.73 -1.01
N VAL A 199 -5.96 10.94 -2.04
CA VAL A 199 -5.29 9.63 -1.91
C VAL A 199 -4.04 9.57 -2.76
N ASP A 200 -3.06 8.79 -2.28
CA ASP A 200 -1.78 8.60 -2.92
C ASP A 200 -1.16 7.23 -2.56
N ASP A 201 -0.20 6.76 -3.37
CA ASP A 201 0.59 5.55 -3.16
C ASP A 201 -0.24 4.31 -2.84
N ILE A 202 -1.35 4.11 -3.56
CA ILE A 202 -2.21 2.93 -3.39
C ILE A 202 -1.51 1.70 -3.95
N GLN A 203 -1.37 0.66 -3.13
CA GLN A 203 -0.71 -0.58 -3.50
C GLN A 203 -1.26 -1.79 -2.74
N PHE A 204 -1.04 -2.98 -3.27
CA PHE A 204 -1.30 -4.22 -2.57
C PHE A 204 -0.08 -4.67 -1.77
N VAL A 205 -0.33 -5.28 -0.62
CA VAL A 205 0.66 -5.98 0.20
C VAL A 205 0.39 -7.47 0.10
N TYR A 206 1.46 -8.24 -0.09
CA TYR A 206 1.45 -9.69 -0.13
C TYR A 206 2.32 -10.19 1.02
N ASN A 207 1.72 -10.90 1.97
CA ASN A 207 2.50 -11.65 2.95
C ASN A 207 3.05 -12.90 2.24
N THR A 208 4.14 -12.76 1.56
CA THR A 208 4.94 -13.95 1.27
C THR A 208 5.33 -14.52 2.63
N ALA A 209 5.20 -15.84 2.82
CA ALA A 209 5.77 -16.55 3.95
C ALA A 209 7.31 -16.58 3.80
N GLY A 210 7.90 -15.42 3.72
CA GLY A 210 9.30 -15.10 3.69
C GLY A 210 9.46 -13.98 4.69
N VAL A 211 10.48 -14.06 5.51
CA VAL A 211 10.89 -13.00 6.43
C VAL A 211 10.63 -11.66 5.75
N ASP A 212 9.73 -10.84 6.28
CA ASP A 212 9.57 -9.45 5.87
C ASP A 212 10.94 -8.80 6.04
N GLU A 213 11.68 -8.62 4.94
CA GLU A 213 12.66 -7.55 4.92
C GLU A 213 11.84 -6.27 5.03
N ILE A 214 11.67 -5.79 6.26
CA ILE A 214 11.24 -4.43 6.52
C ILE A 214 12.37 -3.56 5.98
N VAL A 215 12.25 -3.17 4.70
CA VAL A 215 13.16 -2.23 4.03
C VAL A 215 12.83 -0.83 4.53
N ASN A 216 13.02 -0.64 5.80
CA ASN A 216 13.33 0.59 6.51
C ASN A 216 13.80 0.16 7.89
N SER A 217 15.09 -0.17 7.99
CA SER A 217 15.70 -0.30 9.31
C SER A 217 15.52 1.05 10.00
N LEU A 218 14.61 1.08 10.98
CA LEU A 218 14.34 2.27 11.78
C LEU A 218 15.59 2.71 12.56
N PHE A 219 16.63 1.87 12.55
CA PHE A 219 17.94 2.17 13.06
C PHE A 219 19.06 1.69 12.12
N LYS A 220 20.20 2.33 12.18
CA LYS A 220 21.45 1.91 11.52
C LYS A 220 22.43 1.44 12.57
N PHE A 221 23.24 0.46 12.25
CA PHE A 221 24.30 0.02 13.13
C PHE A 221 25.57 -0.34 12.35
N TYR A 222 26.69 -0.03 12.92
CA TYR A 222 27.99 -0.25 12.30
C TYR A 222 29.13 -0.23 13.31
N PRO A 223 30.28 -0.90 13.00
CA PRO A 223 30.49 -1.78 11.87
C PRO A 223 29.75 -3.12 12.01
N ASN A 224 29.50 -3.80 10.89
CA ASN A 224 29.02 -5.17 10.87
C ASN A 224 29.79 -5.93 9.76
N PRO A 225 30.70 -6.86 10.09
CA PRO A 225 30.99 -7.42 11.42
C PRO A 225 31.55 -6.39 12.40
N ALA A 226 31.14 -6.52 13.67
CA ALA A 226 31.70 -5.76 14.80
C ALA A 226 32.82 -6.52 15.48
N ASN A 227 33.84 -5.80 15.95
CA ASN A 227 34.90 -6.35 16.81
C ASN A 227 34.55 -6.02 18.27
N ASP A 228 35.02 -4.87 18.78
CA ASP A 228 34.86 -4.51 20.19
C ASP A 228 33.59 -3.68 20.44
N ILE A 229 33.17 -2.86 19.47
CA ILE A 229 32.07 -1.91 19.61
C ILE A 229 31.20 -1.93 18.34
N VAL A 230 29.89 -1.86 18.54
CA VAL A 230 28.92 -1.52 17.49
C VAL A 230 28.19 -0.23 17.89
N VAL A 231 28.07 0.70 16.95
CA VAL A 231 27.33 1.95 17.11
C VAL A 231 25.94 1.76 16.54
N ILE A 232 24.92 2.16 17.29
CA ILE A 232 23.51 2.13 16.86
C ILE A 232 23.00 3.57 16.78
N GLU A 233 22.39 3.92 15.65
CA GLU A 233 21.73 5.21 15.39
C GLU A 233 20.27 4.97 15.03
N SER A 234 19.34 5.66 15.69
CA SER A 234 17.93 5.67 15.35
C SER A 234 17.40 7.10 15.30
N ILE A 235 16.39 7.32 14.46
CA ILE A 235 15.66 8.59 14.40
C ILE A 235 14.54 8.67 15.44
N ASN A 236 14.17 7.54 16.04
CA ASN A 236 13.14 7.42 17.06
C ASN A 236 13.74 6.95 18.38
N GLU A 237 13.08 7.29 19.48
CA GLU A 237 13.35 6.64 20.77
C GLU A 237 12.98 5.16 20.66
N ASP A 238 13.88 4.28 21.10
CA ASP A 238 13.69 2.84 21.03
C ASP A 238 14.49 2.11 22.11
N GLU A 239 14.07 0.89 22.41
CA GLU A 239 14.85 -0.06 23.20
C GLU A 239 15.27 -1.21 22.30
N ILE A 240 16.58 -1.35 22.11
CA ILE A 240 17.14 -2.44 21.31
C ILE A 240 17.60 -3.56 22.23
N THR A 241 16.99 -4.73 22.09
CA THR A 241 17.40 -5.96 22.77
C THR A 241 18.26 -6.82 21.85
N ILE A 242 19.42 -7.26 22.33
CA ILE A 242 20.37 -8.10 21.60
C ILE A 242 20.20 -9.54 22.07
N TYR A 243 20.00 -10.43 21.13
CA TYR A 243 19.83 -11.87 21.37
C TYR A 243 21.01 -12.64 20.74
N ASN A 244 21.43 -13.73 21.38
CA ASN A 244 22.34 -14.69 20.76
C ASN A 244 21.56 -15.63 19.78
N ALA A 245 22.29 -16.50 19.08
CA ALA A 245 21.72 -17.42 18.10
C ALA A 245 20.69 -18.43 18.66
N VAL A 246 20.68 -18.66 19.97
CA VAL A 246 19.70 -19.54 20.65
C VAL A 246 18.54 -18.77 21.28
N GLY A 247 18.44 -17.43 21.02
CA GLY A 247 17.34 -16.60 21.47
C GLY A 247 17.44 -16.10 22.90
N GLN A 248 18.60 -16.19 23.56
CA GLN A 248 18.82 -15.61 24.88
C GLN A 248 19.18 -14.14 24.78
N ILE A 249 18.65 -13.32 25.67
CA ILE A 249 19.00 -11.90 25.77
C ILE A 249 20.42 -11.81 26.34
N VAL A 250 21.28 -11.11 25.59
CA VAL A 250 22.65 -10.83 26.02
C VAL A 250 22.83 -9.39 26.49
N GLN A 251 22.06 -8.45 25.93
CA GLN A 251 22.12 -7.04 26.31
C GLN A 251 20.86 -6.29 25.87
N THR A 252 20.50 -5.21 26.59
CA THR A 252 19.46 -4.25 26.18
C THR A 252 20.03 -2.84 26.23
N VAL A 253 19.70 -2.02 25.23
CA VAL A 253 20.24 -0.67 25.03
C VAL A 253 19.12 0.29 24.74
N GLN A 254 19.04 1.38 25.50
CA GLN A 254 18.13 2.48 25.24
C GLN A 254 18.71 3.41 24.18
N ILE A 255 17.92 3.69 23.16
CA ILE A 255 18.30 4.59 22.06
C ILE A 255 17.55 5.90 22.21
N ILE A 256 18.30 6.99 22.26
CA ILE A 256 17.76 8.36 22.28
C ILE A 256 17.85 8.92 20.85
N PRO A 257 16.81 9.55 20.32
CA PRO A 257 16.80 10.11 18.97
C PRO A 257 17.99 11.04 18.72
N ALA A 258 18.62 10.89 17.57
CA ALA A 258 19.80 11.64 17.12
C ALA A 258 21.07 11.50 18.00
N VAL A 259 21.07 10.57 18.97
CA VAL A 259 22.26 10.23 19.79
C VAL A 259 22.74 8.84 19.37
N LYS A 260 24.06 8.72 19.14
CA LYS A 260 24.67 7.43 18.86
C LYS A 260 24.81 6.63 20.14
N ALA A 261 24.29 5.42 20.17
CA ALA A 261 24.49 4.50 21.27
C ALA A 261 25.63 3.55 20.94
N GLU A 262 26.63 3.45 21.81
CA GLU A 262 27.74 2.51 21.70
C GLU A 262 27.45 1.24 22.50
N VAL A 263 27.54 0.10 21.84
CA VAL A 263 27.36 -1.21 22.48
C VAL A 263 28.71 -1.92 22.49
N ASN A 264 29.17 -2.29 23.67
CA ASN A 264 30.41 -3.03 23.85
C ASN A 264 30.16 -4.52 23.52
N CYS A 265 30.84 -5.02 22.50
CA CYS A 265 30.79 -6.39 22.04
C CYS A 265 32.00 -7.23 22.44
N SER A 266 33.01 -6.65 23.11
CA SER A 266 34.28 -7.32 23.44
C SER A 266 34.14 -8.54 24.36
N GLN A 267 32.99 -8.70 25.03
CA GLN A 267 32.69 -9.85 25.89
C GLN A 267 31.77 -10.87 25.21
N LEU A 268 31.34 -10.59 24.00
CA LEU A 268 30.52 -11.52 23.21
C LEU A 268 31.43 -12.50 22.47
N GLU A 269 31.03 -13.74 22.34
CA GLU A 269 31.76 -14.72 21.52
C GLU A 269 31.58 -14.42 20.03
N ASP A 270 32.57 -14.85 19.20
CA ASP A 270 32.43 -14.79 17.75
C ASP A 270 31.13 -15.50 17.32
N GLY A 271 30.27 -14.81 16.58
CA GLY A 271 29.01 -15.42 16.19
C GLY A 271 27.97 -14.45 15.61
N ILE A 272 26.76 -14.98 15.46
CA ILE A 272 25.59 -14.24 14.97
C ILE A 272 24.72 -13.86 16.15
N TYR A 273 24.33 -12.58 16.17
CA TYR A 273 23.42 -11.98 17.13
C TYR A 273 22.28 -11.29 16.39
N PHE A 274 21.18 -11.06 17.08
CA PHE A 274 20.00 -10.38 16.54
C PHE A 274 19.66 -9.17 17.41
N LEU A 275 19.61 -7.99 16.78
CA LEU A 275 19.16 -6.75 17.39
C LEU A 275 17.68 -6.62 17.12
N LYS A 276 16.85 -6.51 18.17
CA LYS A 276 15.39 -6.41 18.05
C LYS A 276 14.90 -5.14 18.74
N GLY A 277 14.19 -4.28 18.00
CA GLY A 277 13.53 -3.10 18.52
C GLY A 277 12.12 -3.38 19.05
N MET A 278 11.57 -2.45 19.84
CA MET A 278 10.23 -2.55 20.44
C MET A 278 9.12 -2.73 19.38
N ASN A 279 9.30 -2.18 18.20
CA ASN A 279 8.33 -2.29 17.10
C ASN A 279 8.40 -3.61 16.33
N GLY A 280 9.18 -4.60 16.84
CA GLY A 280 9.25 -5.95 16.28
C GLY A 280 10.21 -6.14 15.12
N TYR A 281 10.86 -5.09 14.63
CA TYR A 281 11.91 -5.24 13.61
C TYR A 281 13.16 -5.87 14.22
N SER A 282 13.90 -6.61 13.39
CA SER A 282 15.09 -7.37 13.81
C SER A 282 16.18 -7.31 12.75
N GLU A 283 17.42 -7.07 13.17
CA GLU A 283 18.59 -7.00 12.31
C GLU A 283 19.68 -7.97 12.76
N LYS A 284 20.49 -8.47 11.82
CA LYS A 284 21.55 -9.42 12.09
C LYS A 284 22.89 -8.69 12.33
N LEU A 285 23.45 -8.84 13.51
CA LEU A 285 24.81 -8.43 13.88
C LEU A 285 25.75 -9.65 13.83
N VAL A 286 26.90 -9.49 13.20
CA VAL A 286 28.00 -10.46 13.26
C VAL A 286 29.09 -9.89 14.15
N VAL A 287 29.48 -10.63 15.19
CA VAL A 287 30.62 -10.31 16.03
C VAL A 287 31.80 -11.19 15.63
N LYS A 288 32.96 -10.57 15.41
CA LYS A 288 34.18 -11.26 15.02
C LYS A 288 35.40 -10.51 15.56
N HIS A 289 36.12 -11.14 16.46
CA HIS A 289 37.37 -10.65 17.05
C HIS A 289 38.62 -11.08 16.28
#